data_6f5cfeedba66f47ddbf4d680224ad47a
#
_entry.id   6f5cfeedba66f47ddbf4d680224ad47a
#
_cell.length_a   1.000
_cell.length_b   1.000
_cell.length_c   1.000
_cell.angle_alpha   90.00
_cell.angle_beta   90.00
_cell.angle_gamma   90.00
#
_symmetry.space_group_name_H-M   'P 1'
#
loop_
_entity.id
_entity.type
_entity.pdbx_description
1 polymer ?
#
loop_
_entity_poly.entity_id
_entity_poly.type
_entity_poly.pdbx_seq_one_letter_code
_entity_poly.pdbx_strand_id
1 'polypeptide(L)'
;MTTRPPNVIDPGQPTPARLHNVFLGGKDHYEPDQALAENLSSSTIRAAITESRRFTRRAVEYLSDRHGVSQFVELGCGLPHAPNIHDIAEQRSATARTLYVDSDIVAATHGRAMLHDPPTRFFTDTDITDTDAIMRDVTTVMDMSAPLAVCVSGTAEWIPDAPAVLAALTDRLPVGTWLVLTHITDEFYPQHVRAAAETLARAGIPYHPRGRDEITAMLAGYRLLAPGLIAPHRWPPTPSRADDRCEIDDGDGDGDRDGDGIRRVSAIAPRHRAAWDLSAFAAVGQLQSEGVWGGR
;
A
#
# COMPACT_ATOMS: atom_id res chain seq x y z
N MET A 1 -1.09 23.85 -21.60
CA MET A 1 -1.30 24.39 -20.24
C MET A 1 -2.75 24.13 -19.88
N THR A 2 -3.03 22.99 -19.28
CA THR A 2 -4.34 22.71 -18.67
C THR A 2 -4.34 23.33 -17.29
N THR A 3 -5.02 24.44 -17.16
CA THR A 3 -5.27 25.08 -15.86
C THR A 3 -6.06 24.10 -15.01
N ARG A 4 -5.46 23.60 -13.94
CA ARG A 4 -6.18 22.89 -12.87
C ARG A 4 -7.42 23.73 -12.49
N PRO A 5 -8.62 23.15 -12.48
CA PRO A 5 -9.80 23.90 -12.05
C PRO A 5 -9.60 24.42 -10.62
N PRO A 6 -10.23 25.51 -10.24
CA PRO A 6 -10.08 26.09 -8.91
C PRO A 6 -10.43 25.01 -7.85
N ASN A 7 -9.69 25.02 -6.73
CA ASN A 7 -9.85 24.12 -5.57
C ASN A 7 -11.25 24.27 -4.93
N VAL A 8 -12.28 23.79 -5.62
CA VAL A 8 -13.66 23.79 -5.13
C VAL A 8 -14.06 22.36 -4.87
N ILE A 9 -14.47 22.09 -3.64
CA ILE A 9 -15.06 20.80 -3.27
C ILE A 9 -16.42 20.70 -3.98
N ASP A 10 -16.57 19.68 -4.83
CA ASP A 10 -17.88 19.31 -5.36
C ASP A 10 -18.40 18.07 -4.62
N PRO A 11 -19.36 18.23 -3.70
CA PRO A 11 -19.96 17.10 -2.98
C PRO A 11 -20.76 16.17 -3.88
N GLY A 12 -21.19 16.64 -5.05
CA GLY A 12 -21.98 15.87 -6.01
C GLY A 12 -21.14 14.95 -6.89
N GLN A 13 -19.83 15.21 -7.01
CA GLN A 13 -18.94 14.44 -7.86
C GLN A 13 -18.07 13.49 -6.99
N PRO A 14 -18.23 12.16 -7.10
CA PRO A 14 -17.40 11.21 -6.39
C PRO A 14 -15.91 11.31 -6.78
N THR A 15 -15.01 10.96 -5.81
CA THR A 15 -13.56 10.92 -6.06
C THR A 15 -12.95 9.61 -5.59
N PRO A 16 -11.80 9.19 -6.17
CA PRO A 16 -11.08 7.99 -5.74
C PRO A 16 -10.77 7.97 -4.24
N ALA A 17 -10.30 9.08 -3.67
CA ALA A 17 -9.96 9.20 -2.25
C ALA A 17 -11.17 8.94 -1.35
N ARG A 18 -12.32 9.53 -1.67
CA ARG A 18 -13.56 9.36 -0.90
C ARG A 18 -14.18 7.98 -1.11
N LEU A 19 -14.09 7.38 -2.31
CA LEU A 19 -14.49 5.98 -2.54
C LEU A 19 -13.68 5.01 -1.69
N HIS A 20 -12.36 5.20 -1.62
CA HIS A 20 -11.51 4.40 -0.72
C HIS A 20 -11.94 4.55 0.74
N ASN A 21 -12.27 5.78 1.18
CA ASN A 21 -12.79 6.01 2.52
C ASN A 21 -14.05 5.19 2.81
N VAL A 22 -15.02 5.14 1.87
CA VAL A 22 -16.21 4.27 1.99
C VAL A 22 -15.83 2.80 2.12
N PHE A 23 -14.95 2.30 1.24
CA PHE A 23 -14.55 0.88 1.25
C PHE A 23 -13.82 0.47 2.51
N LEU A 24 -13.05 1.37 3.10
CA LEU A 24 -12.33 1.17 4.35
C LEU A 24 -13.20 1.38 5.60
N GLY A 25 -14.46 1.81 5.44
CA GLY A 25 -15.40 2.03 6.55
C GLY A 25 -15.21 3.36 7.25
N GLY A 26 -14.57 4.33 6.60
CA GLY A 26 -14.45 5.71 7.06
C GLY A 26 -15.79 6.47 6.99
N LYS A 27 -15.77 7.74 7.40
CA LYS A 27 -16.97 8.59 7.49
C LYS A 27 -16.83 9.93 6.74
N ASP A 28 -15.66 10.16 6.13
CA ASP A 28 -15.31 11.45 5.52
C ASP A 28 -15.55 11.40 4.00
N HIS A 29 -16.77 11.02 3.62
CA HIS A 29 -17.27 10.93 2.25
C HIS A 29 -18.66 11.55 2.15
N TYR A 30 -19.15 11.76 0.94
CA TYR A 30 -20.49 12.29 0.68
C TYR A 30 -21.43 11.19 0.17
N GLU A 31 -22.73 11.50 0.14
CA GLU A 31 -23.77 10.57 -0.32
C GLU A 31 -23.49 9.99 -1.74
N PRO A 32 -23.04 10.78 -2.76
CA PRO A 32 -22.72 10.23 -4.06
C PRO A 32 -21.58 9.22 -4.05
N ASP A 33 -20.56 9.39 -3.17
CA ASP A 33 -19.47 8.42 -3.02
C ASP A 33 -20.00 7.11 -2.45
N GLN A 34 -20.89 7.18 -1.45
CA GLN A 34 -21.50 6.00 -0.86
C GLN A 34 -22.40 5.27 -1.88
N ALA A 35 -23.27 6.00 -2.59
CA ALA A 35 -24.12 5.43 -3.62
C ALA A 35 -23.34 4.76 -4.75
N LEU A 36 -22.23 5.38 -5.18
CA LEU A 36 -21.34 4.78 -6.18
C LEU A 36 -20.65 3.53 -5.63
N ALA A 37 -20.14 3.56 -4.39
CA ALA A 37 -19.50 2.42 -3.75
C ALA A 37 -20.48 1.24 -3.55
N GLU A 38 -21.75 1.49 -3.28
CA GLU A 38 -22.82 0.48 -3.22
C GLU A 38 -23.06 -0.18 -4.59
N ASN A 39 -23.04 0.60 -5.66
CA ASN A 39 -23.15 0.11 -7.03
C ASN A 39 -21.91 -0.68 -7.49
N LEU A 40 -20.75 -0.42 -6.88
CA LEU A 40 -19.52 -1.17 -7.07
C LEU A 40 -19.46 -2.44 -6.20
N SER A 41 -20.52 -2.79 -5.49
CA SER A 41 -20.60 -3.74 -4.39
C SER A 41 -20.31 -5.20 -4.72
N SER A 42 -19.48 -5.49 -5.71
CA SER A 42 -18.78 -6.76 -5.71
C SER A 42 -17.89 -6.77 -4.46
N SER A 43 -18.13 -7.73 -3.58
CA SER A 43 -17.28 -8.02 -2.41
C SER A 43 -15.79 -8.07 -2.76
N THR A 44 -15.47 -8.35 -4.01
CA THR A 44 -14.15 -8.44 -4.63
C THR A 44 -13.36 -7.14 -4.61
N ILE A 45 -13.95 -6.00 -5.02
CA ILE A 45 -13.25 -4.70 -5.04
C ILE A 45 -12.99 -4.20 -3.63
N ARG A 46 -14.00 -4.24 -2.76
CA ARG A 46 -13.84 -3.86 -1.35
C ARG A 46 -12.78 -4.72 -0.66
N ALA A 47 -12.80 -6.03 -0.88
CA ALA A 47 -11.82 -6.94 -0.30
C ALA A 47 -10.39 -6.66 -0.80
N ALA A 48 -10.22 -6.39 -2.10
CA ALA A 48 -8.94 -6.03 -2.68
C ALA A 48 -8.38 -4.73 -2.09
N ILE A 49 -9.18 -3.67 -2.01
CA ILE A 49 -8.78 -2.38 -1.42
C ILE A 49 -8.42 -2.54 0.06
N THR A 50 -9.27 -3.23 0.83
CA THR A 50 -9.03 -3.45 2.26
C THR A 50 -7.74 -4.24 2.49
N GLU A 51 -7.50 -5.28 1.70
CA GLU A 51 -6.30 -6.11 1.87
C GLU A 51 -5.04 -5.43 1.32
N SER A 52 -5.15 -4.60 0.29
CA SER A 52 -4.05 -3.73 -0.15
C SER A 52 -3.58 -2.81 0.97
N ARG A 53 -4.50 -2.19 1.70
CA ARG A 53 -4.16 -1.34 2.86
C ARG A 53 -3.49 -2.16 3.98
N ARG A 54 -4.00 -3.36 4.27
CA ARG A 54 -3.40 -4.26 5.26
C ARG A 54 -2.00 -4.72 4.85
N PHE A 55 -1.82 -5.03 3.57
CA PHE A 55 -0.51 -5.38 3.02
C PHE A 55 0.50 -4.25 3.21
N THR A 56 0.13 -3.02 2.86
CA THR A 56 1.01 -1.86 3.02
C THR A 56 1.46 -1.70 4.46
N ARG A 57 0.57 -1.86 5.42
CA ARG A 57 0.90 -1.82 6.85
C ARG A 57 1.92 -2.91 7.24
N ARG A 58 1.70 -4.15 6.80
CA ARG A 58 2.66 -5.25 7.04
C ARG A 58 4.01 -4.99 6.37
N ALA A 59 4.01 -4.43 5.16
CA ALA A 59 5.23 -4.10 4.45
C ALA A 59 6.03 -2.99 5.15
N VAL A 60 5.38 -1.94 5.62
CA VAL A 60 6.00 -0.87 6.43
C VAL A 60 6.62 -1.45 7.70
N GLU A 61 5.87 -2.28 8.44
CA GLU A 61 6.35 -2.98 9.63
C GLU A 61 7.59 -3.82 9.32
N TYR A 62 7.51 -4.66 8.30
CA TYR A 62 8.61 -5.53 7.88
C TYR A 62 9.86 -4.74 7.46
N LEU A 63 9.70 -3.68 6.66
CA LEU A 63 10.81 -2.84 6.21
C LEU A 63 11.47 -2.10 7.38
N SER A 64 10.69 -1.62 8.34
CA SER A 64 11.24 -0.99 9.54
C SER A 64 12.02 -2.00 10.40
N ASP A 65 11.44 -3.18 10.65
CA ASP A 65 12.02 -4.17 11.55
C ASP A 65 13.24 -4.90 10.94
N ARG A 66 13.23 -5.17 9.64
CA ARG A 66 14.23 -6.02 8.97
C ARG A 66 15.26 -5.26 8.16
N HIS A 67 14.91 -4.05 7.70
CA HIS A 67 15.78 -3.27 6.81
C HIS A 67 16.10 -1.88 7.36
N GLY A 68 15.67 -1.56 8.58
CA GLY A 68 15.95 -0.28 9.23
C GLY A 68 15.37 0.92 8.49
N VAL A 69 14.33 0.72 7.67
CA VAL A 69 13.67 1.83 6.98
C VAL A 69 12.90 2.67 7.98
N SER A 70 13.24 3.94 8.07
CA SER A 70 12.61 4.91 8.95
C SER A 70 12.02 6.11 8.19
N GLN A 71 12.11 6.11 6.87
CA GLN A 71 11.55 7.16 6.02
C GLN A 71 10.58 6.56 5.01
N PHE A 72 9.37 7.13 4.95
CA PHE A 72 8.29 6.63 4.11
C PHE A 72 7.65 7.77 3.33
N VAL A 73 7.37 7.53 2.05
CA VAL A 73 6.57 8.42 1.19
C VAL A 73 5.34 7.64 0.76
N GLU A 74 4.15 8.10 1.11
CA GLU A 74 2.89 7.49 0.65
C GLU A 74 2.29 8.33 -0.46
N LEU A 75 2.32 7.82 -1.69
CA LEU A 75 1.79 8.47 -2.88
C LEU A 75 0.32 8.08 -3.08
N GLY A 76 -0.57 9.07 -3.10
CA GLY A 76 -2.02 8.87 -3.13
C GLY A 76 -2.52 8.29 -1.81
N CYS A 77 -2.21 8.96 -0.70
CA CYS A 77 -2.54 8.46 0.65
C CYS A 77 -4.05 8.43 0.93
N GLY A 78 -4.85 9.19 0.17
CA GLY A 78 -6.28 9.35 0.40
C GLY A 78 -6.59 10.05 1.72
N LEU A 79 -7.81 9.81 2.23
CA LEU A 79 -8.19 10.30 3.55
C LEU A 79 -7.50 9.48 4.67
N PRO A 80 -7.12 10.14 5.79
CA PRO A 80 -6.49 9.47 6.92
C PRO A 80 -7.33 8.29 7.43
N HIS A 81 -6.69 7.14 7.59
CA HIS A 81 -7.33 5.92 8.07
C HIS A 81 -6.39 5.12 8.96
N ALA A 82 -6.54 5.28 10.26
CA ALA A 82 -5.66 4.66 11.25
C ALA A 82 -5.71 3.11 11.25
N PRO A 83 -4.61 2.43 11.55
CA PRO A 83 -3.27 2.99 11.68
C PRO A 83 -2.74 3.47 10.33
N ASN A 84 -2.20 4.71 10.30
CA ASN A 84 -1.50 5.26 9.15
C ASN A 84 -0.06 4.75 9.10
N ILE A 85 0.70 5.08 8.07
CA ILE A 85 2.10 4.64 7.95
C ILE A 85 2.94 5.16 9.11
N HIS A 86 2.78 6.44 9.50
CA HIS A 86 3.54 7.01 10.62
C HIS A 86 3.24 6.31 11.95
N ASP A 87 1.99 5.90 12.20
CA ASP A 87 1.61 5.18 13.42
C ASP A 87 2.43 3.88 13.60
N ILE A 88 2.81 3.25 12.49
CA ILE A 88 3.60 2.02 12.48
C ILE A 88 5.10 2.35 12.55
N ALA A 89 5.56 3.31 11.77
CA ALA A 89 6.97 3.66 11.68
C ALA A 89 7.50 4.29 12.97
N GLU A 90 6.74 5.20 13.60
CA GLU A 90 7.11 5.87 14.84
C GLU A 90 7.19 4.92 16.05
N GLN A 91 6.41 3.82 16.05
CA GLN A 91 6.54 2.78 17.07
C GLN A 91 7.89 2.04 17.02
N ARG A 92 8.59 2.09 15.88
CA ARG A 92 9.84 1.36 15.63
C ARG A 92 11.05 2.28 15.63
N SER A 93 10.86 3.56 15.30
CA SER A 93 11.91 4.58 15.28
C SER A 93 11.37 5.93 15.68
N ALA A 94 11.87 6.49 16.78
CA ALA A 94 11.49 7.84 17.24
C ALA A 94 11.90 8.95 16.23
N THR A 95 12.75 8.63 15.28
CA THR A 95 13.19 9.55 14.21
C THR A 95 12.53 9.24 12.88
N ALA A 96 11.51 8.38 12.87
CA ALA A 96 10.79 8.07 11.64
C ALA A 96 10.19 9.32 11.01
N ARG A 97 10.23 9.37 9.66
CA ARG A 97 9.64 10.46 8.89
C ARG A 97 8.65 9.88 7.87
N THR A 98 7.52 10.54 7.72
CA THR A 98 6.53 10.17 6.72
C THR A 98 6.08 11.38 5.93
N LEU A 99 6.17 11.31 4.60
CA LEU A 99 5.57 12.26 3.67
C LEU A 99 4.31 11.64 3.07
N TYR A 100 3.20 12.30 3.24
CA TYR A 100 1.92 11.98 2.63
C TYR A 100 1.67 12.88 1.43
N VAL A 101 1.23 12.29 0.33
CA VAL A 101 0.98 12.99 -0.92
C VAL A 101 -0.42 12.64 -1.42
N ASP A 102 -1.28 13.63 -1.60
CA ASP A 102 -2.57 13.45 -2.26
C ASP A 102 -3.10 14.77 -2.80
N SER A 103 -3.55 14.78 -4.04
CA SER A 103 -4.05 16.00 -4.70
C SER A 103 -5.58 16.18 -4.60
N ASP A 104 -6.31 15.21 -4.03
CA ASP A 104 -7.74 15.37 -3.73
C ASP A 104 -7.90 16.43 -2.65
N ILE A 105 -8.78 17.44 -2.90
CA ILE A 105 -8.92 18.59 -2.00
C ILE A 105 -9.44 18.21 -0.60
N VAL A 106 -10.30 17.17 -0.52
CA VAL A 106 -10.84 16.69 0.76
C VAL A 106 -9.76 15.93 1.50
N ALA A 107 -9.05 15.02 0.80
CA ALA A 107 -7.89 14.31 1.36
C ALA A 107 -6.81 15.29 1.81
N ALA A 108 -6.50 16.34 1.01
CA ALA A 108 -5.52 17.36 1.35
C ALA A 108 -5.92 18.17 2.59
N THR A 109 -7.19 18.50 2.74
CA THR A 109 -7.69 19.23 3.91
C THR A 109 -7.53 18.39 5.18
N HIS A 110 -7.97 17.13 5.14
CA HIS A 110 -7.82 16.19 6.25
C HIS A 110 -6.34 15.87 6.53
N GLY A 111 -5.54 15.65 5.47
CA GLY A 111 -4.12 15.36 5.58
C GLY A 111 -3.35 16.47 6.28
N ARG A 112 -3.58 17.74 5.92
CA ARG A 112 -2.97 18.87 6.60
C ARG A 112 -3.40 18.99 8.06
N ALA A 113 -4.65 18.67 8.36
CA ALA A 113 -5.17 18.77 9.72
C ALA A 113 -4.75 17.61 10.64
N MET A 114 -4.55 16.42 10.10
CA MET A 114 -4.39 15.20 10.88
C MET A 114 -3.04 14.50 10.71
N LEU A 115 -2.39 14.66 9.55
CA LEU A 115 -1.16 13.95 9.21
C LEU A 115 0.08 14.86 9.21
N HIS A 116 -0.11 16.19 9.10
CA HIS A 116 1.01 17.12 9.05
C HIS A 116 1.42 17.57 10.45
N ASP A 117 2.60 17.12 10.90
CA ASP A 117 3.18 17.44 12.21
C ASP A 117 4.72 17.39 12.11
N PRO A 118 5.37 18.43 11.53
CA PRO A 118 6.82 18.49 11.44
C PRO A 118 7.50 18.45 12.82
N PRO A 119 8.70 17.86 12.95
CA PRO A 119 9.60 17.49 11.85
C PRO A 119 9.50 16.04 11.40
N THR A 120 8.51 15.27 11.83
CA THR A 120 8.41 13.84 11.54
C THR A 120 7.35 13.51 10.49
N ARG A 121 6.27 14.29 10.42
CA ARG A 121 5.15 14.05 9.53
C ARG A 121 4.90 15.24 8.62
N PHE A 122 4.82 14.99 7.33
CA PHE A 122 4.65 15.99 6.29
C PHE A 122 3.49 15.62 5.37
N PHE A 123 2.79 16.61 4.87
CA PHE A 123 1.73 16.44 3.88
C PHE A 123 1.89 17.47 2.76
N THR A 124 1.73 17.02 1.50
CA THR A 124 1.68 17.89 0.33
C THR A 124 0.49 17.52 -0.56
N ASP A 125 -0.11 18.53 -1.22
CA ASP A 125 -1.22 18.36 -2.17
C ASP A 125 -0.76 18.25 -3.62
N THR A 126 0.44 17.72 -3.80
CA THR A 126 1.05 17.51 -5.11
C THR A 126 0.33 16.39 -5.88
N ASP A 127 0.11 16.62 -7.19
CA ASP A 127 -0.37 15.58 -8.08
C ASP A 127 0.74 14.56 -8.33
N ILE A 128 0.45 13.28 -8.14
CA ILE A 128 1.41 12.18 -8.34
C ILE A 128 1.97 12.12 -9.77
N THR A 129 1.26 12.65 -10.76
CA THR A 129 1.72 12.72 -12.15
C THR A 129 2.74 13.83 -12.40
N ASP A 130 2.84 14.81 -11.50
CA ASP A 130 3.91 15.82 -11.51
C ASP A 130 5.14 15.27 -10.74
N THR A 131 5.87 14.38 -11.41
CA THR A 131 7.04 13.71 -10.82
C THR A 131 8.14 14.69 -10.41
N ASP A 132 8.23 15.87 -11.05
CA ASP A 132 9.17 16.92 -10.67
C ASP A 132 8.79 17.56 -9.34
N ALA A 133 7.51 17.85 -9.14
CA ALA A 133 7.02 18.38 -7.88
C ALA A 133 7.17 17.34 -6.76
N ILE A 134 6.80 16.08 -7.00
CA ILE A 134 6.99 14.97 -6.05
C ILE A 134 8.45 14.89 -5.59
N MET A 135 9.39 14.89 -6.53
CA MET A 135 10.82 14.78 -6.15
C MET A 135 11.33 16.02 -5.41
N ARG A 136 10.83 17.21 -5.71
CA ARG A 136 11.14 18.41 -4.89
C ARG A 136 10.63 18.26 -3.47
N ASP A 137 9.39 17.78 -3.29
CA ASP A 137 8.81 17.58 -1.96
C ASP A 137 9.58 16.51 -1.17
N VAL A 138 9.88 15.37 -1.80
CA VAL A 138 10.66 14.28 -1.21
C VAL A 138 12.05 14.77 -0.76
N THR A 139 12.80 15.44 -1.64
CA THR A 139 14.15 15.91 -1.32
C THR A 139 14.18 17.03 -0.29
N THR A 140 13.07 17.74 -0.09
CA THR A 140 12.95 18.81 0.92
C THR A 140 12.85 18.23 2.34
N VAL A 141 12.16 17.07 2.50
CA VAL A 141 11.83 16.57 3.83
C VAL A 141 12.51 15.26 4.19
N MET A 142 13.03 14.50 3.19
CA MET A 142 13.69 13.23 3.39
C MET A 142 15.20 13.35 3.27
N ASP A 143 15.91 12.56 4.06
CA ASP A 143 17.36 12.35 3.91
C ASP A 143 17.60 11.30 2.82
N MET A 144 18.03 11.75 1.64
CA MET A 144 18.24 10.88 0.47
C MET A 144 19.44 9.93 0.63
N SER A 145 20.23 10.06 1.70
CA SER A 145 21.32 9.15 2.02
C SER A 145 20.92 8.02 2.97
N ALA A 146 19.74 8.13 3.59
CA ALA A 146 19.22 7.14 4.52
C ALA A 146 18.17 6.22 3.85
N PRO A 147 17.91 5.02 4.42
CA PRO A 147 16.91 4.11 3.87
C PRO A 147 15.53 4.74 3.72
N LEU A 148 14.97 4.66 2.52
CA LEU A 148 13.70 5.25 2.13
C LEU A 148 12.79 4.19 1.50
N ALA A 149 11.48 4.26 1.79
CA ALA A 149 10.47 3.48 1.09
C ALA A 149 9.40 4.38 0.48
N VAL A 150 9.03 4.10 -0.76
CA VAL A 150 7.90 4.71 -1.46
C VAL A 150 6.75 3.70 -1.48
N CYS A 151 5.59 4.10 -0.98
CA CYS A 151 4.37 3.29 -0.94
C CYS A 151 3.36 3.81 -1.97
N VAL A 152 2.92 2.94 -2.86
CA VAL A 152 1.89 3.18 -3.87
C VAL A 152 0.83 2.10 -3.68
N SER A 153 -0.19 2.41 -2.87
CA SER A 153 -1.16 1.42 -2.43
C SER A 153 -2.57 1.78 -2.88
N GLY A 154 -3.07 1.06 -3.89
CA GLY A 154 -4.39 1.32 -4.43
C GLY A 154 -4.51 2.67 -5.13
N THR A 155 -3.42 3.17 -5.70
CA THR A 155 -3.32 4.50 -6.31
C THR A 155 -3.06 4.41 -7.81
N ALA A 156 -2.18 3.51 -8.23
CA ALA A 156 -1.73 3.43 -9.61
C ALA A 156 -2.86 3.05 -10.60
N GLU A 157 -3.92 2.40 -10.13
CA GLU A 157 -5.10 2.07 -10.93
C GLU A 157 -5.97 3.26 -11.33
N TRP A 158 -5.80 4.42 -10.67
CA TRP A 158 -6.50 5.66 -11.01
C TRP A 158 -5.73 6.52 -12.02
N ILE A 159 -4.50 6.13 -12.34
CA ILE A 159 -3.57 6.87 -13.21
C ILE A 159 -3.48 6.14 -14.56
N PRO A 160 -3.90 6.78 -15.69
CA PRO A 160 -3.83 6.16 -17.01
C PRO A 160 -2.42 5.66 -17.36
N ASP A 161 -1.42 6.52 -17.18
CA ASP A 161 -0.03 6.26 -17.53
C ASP A 161 0.84 5.91 -16.31
N ALA A 162 0.26 5.20 -15.31
CA ALA A 162 0.98 4.83 -14.09
C ALA A 162 2.35 4.17 -14.33
N PRO A 163 2.54 3.27 -15.32
CA PRO A 163 3.85 2.72 -15.61
C PRO A 163 4.89 3.79 -15.94
N ALA A 164 4.56 4.78 -16.76
CA ALA A 164 5.47 5.86 -17.12
C ALA A 164 5.74 6.79 -15.92
N VAL A 165 4.73 7.10 -15.12
CA VAL A 165 4.87 7.91 -13.90
C VAL A 165 5.80 7.23 -12.90
N LEU A 166 5.61 5.93 -12.64
CA LEU A 166 6.46 5.18 -11.71
C LEU A 166 7.88 5.01 -12.23
N ALA A 167 8.07 4.80 -13.54
CA ALA A 167 9.39 4.76 -14.14
C ALA A 167 10.13 6.10 -13.96
N ALA A 168 9.49 7.23 -14.27
CA ALA A 168 10.07 8.56 -14.10
C ALA A 168 10.42 8.90 -12.64
N LEU A 169 9.68 8.39 -11.67
CA LEU A 169 10.03 8.50 -10.25
C LEU A 169 11.21 7.58 -9.91
N THR A 170 11.18 6.33 -10.37
CA THR A 170 12.23 5.33 -10.12
C THR A 170 13.59 5.82 -10.60
N ASP A 171 13.68 6.42 -11.78
CA ASP A 171 14.92 6.96 -12.37
C ASP A 171 15.57 8.06 -11.51
N ARG A 172 14.83 8.66 -10.60
CA ARG A 172 15.28 9.79 -9.76
C ARG A 172 15.48 9.42 -8.28
N LEU A 173 15.04 8.25 -7.89
CA LEU A 173 15.20 7.77 -6.52
C LEU A 173 16.60 7.18 -6.30
N PRO A 174 17.16 7.29 -5.08
CA PRO A 174 18.43 6.66 -4.78
C PRO A 174 18.37 5.15 -4.92
N VAL A 175 19.45 4.55 -5.41
CA VAL A 175 19.65 3.10 -5.32
C VAL A 175 19.48 2.64 -3.86
N GLY A 176 18.82 1.53 -3.67
CA GLY A 176 18.47 1.04 -2.34
C GLY A 176 17.10 1.50 -1.83
N THR A 177 16.43 2.43 -2.51
CA THR A 177 15.05 2.80 -2.18
C THR A 177 14.11 1.59 -2.33
N TRP A 178 13.22 1.44 -1.36
CA TRP A 178 12.19 0.40 -1.39
C TRP A 178 10.91 0.92 -2.07
N LEU A 179 10.28 0.05 -2.84
CA LEU A 179 8.93 0.27 -3.37
C LEU A 179 7.96 -0.76 -2.75
N VAL A 180 6.87 -0.26 -2.20
CA VAL A 180 5.72 -1.05 -1.74
C VAL A 180 4.58 -0.75 -2.69
N LEU A 181 4.24 -1.70 -3.55
CA LEU A 181 3.22 -1.53 -4.59
C LEU A 181 2.05 -2.48 -4.35
N THR A 182 0.82 -1.96 -4.46
CA THR A 182 -0.37 -2.76 -4.70
C THR A 182 -1.10 -2.23 -5.92
N HIS A 183 -1.74 -3.13 -6.65
CA HIS A 183 -2.49 -2.77 -7.85
C HIS A 183 -3.65 -3.73 -8.07
N ILE A 184 -4.80 -3.20 -8.47
CA ILE A 184 -5.96 -4.00 -8.83
C ILE A 184 -5.69 -4.75 -10.14
N THR A 185 -6.20 -5.98 -10.25
CA THR A 185 -6.08 -6.79 -11.47
C THR A 185 -7.42 -7.44 -11.82
N ASP A 186 -7.66 -7.67 -13.09
CA ASP A 186 -8.81 -8.41 -13.58
C ASP A 186 -8.52 -9.92 -13.81
N GLU A 187 -7.30 -10.38 -13.49
CA GLU A 187 -6.91 -11.78 -13.74
C GLU A 187 -7.73 -12.80 -12.93
N PHE A 188 -8.13 -12.46 -11.71
CA PHE A 188 -8.83 -13.41 -10.83
C PHE A 188 -10.35 -13.35 -10.96
N TYR A 189 -10.93 -12.17 -11.15
CA TYR A 189 -12.37 -11.95 -11.27
C TYR A 189 -12.68 -10.97 -12.40
N PRO A 190 -12.37 -11.30 -13.65
CA PRO A 190 -12.42 -10.37 -14.77
C PRO A 190 -13.79 -9.69 -14.95
N GLN A 191 -14.87 -10.45 -14.80
CA GLN A 191 -16.23 -9.90 -15.00
C GLN A 191 -16.58 -8.84 -13.94
N HIS A 192 -16.24 -9.09 -12.66
CA HIS A 192 -16.52 -8.16 -11.58
C HIS A 192 -15.68 -6.90 -11.69
N VAL A 193 -14.37 -7.05 -12.01
CA VAL A 193 -13.46 -5.91 -12.13
C VAL A 193 -13.81 -5.04 -13.33
N ARG A 194 -14.16 -5.64 -14.47
CA ARG A 194 -14.58 -4.91 -15.66
C ARG A 194 -15.91 -4.17 -15.44
N ALA A 195 -16.90 -4.82 -14.82
CA ALA A 195 -18.14 -4.17 -14.45
C ALA A 195 -17.95 -2.97 -13.52
N ALA A 196 -16.99 -3.09 -12.57
CA ALA A 196 -16.61 -1.98 -11.69
C ALA A 196 -15.96 -0.84 -12.50
N ALA A 197 -15.01 -1.16 -13.39
CA ALA A 197 -14.36 -0.18 -14.25
C ALA A 197 -15.36 0.58 -15.15
N GLU A 198 -16.31 -0.13 -15.73
CA GLU A 198 -17.40 0.48 -16.53
C GLU A 198 -18.30 1.39 -15.68
N THR A 199 -18.57 1.00 -14.44
CA THR A 199 -19.40 1.80 -13.52
C THR A 199 -18.69 3.07 -13.11
N LEU A 200 -17.38 2.99 -12.80
CA LEU A 200 -16.53 4.15 -12.50
C LEU A 200 -16.38 5.07 -13.70
N ALA A 201 -16.19 4.52 -14.91
CA ALA A 201 -16.09 5.30 -16.14
C ALA A 201 -17.39 6.09 -16.41
N ARG A 202 -18.56 5.51 -16.15
CA ARG A 202 -19.85 6.23 -16.25
C ARG A 202 -19.98 7.37 -15.24
N ALA A 203 -19.33 7.26 -14.10
CA ALA A 203 -19.23 8.33 -13.10
C ALA A 203 -18.11 9.35 -13.41
N GLY A 204 -17.40 9.21 -14.54
CA GLY A 204 -16.30 10.10 -14.93
C GLY A 204 -15.01 9.85 -14.17
N ILE A 205 -14.87 8.70 -13.51
CA ILE A 205 -13.69 8.34 -12.74
C ILE A 205 -12.85 7.34 -13.54
N PRO A 206 -11.62 7.68 -13.94
CA PRO A 206 -10.73 6.74 -14.62
C PRO A 206 -10.35 5.59 -13.68
N TYR A 207 -10.35 4.36 -14.21
CA TYR A 207 -9.94 3.19 -13.46
C TYR A 207 -9.32 2.17 -14.41
N HIS A 208 -8.08 1.79 -14.15
CA HIS A 208 -7.23 1.02 -15.05
C HIS A 208 -6.74 -0.27 -14.36
N PRO A 209 -7.59 -1.30 -14.23
CA PRO A 209 -7.10 -2.62 -13.83
C PRO A 209 -6.06 -3.12 -14.83
N ARG A 210 -4.98 -3.72 -14.33
CA ARG A 210 -3.84 -4.16 -15.16
C ARG A 210 -3.54 -5.63 -14.92
N GLY A 211 -3.04 -6.29 -15.97
CA GLY A 211 -2.55 -7.64 -15.89
C GLY A 211 -1.18 -7.73 -15.21
N ARG A 212 -0.77 -8.94 -14.88
CA ARG A 212 0.53 -9.23 -14.22
C ARG A 212 1.71 -8.62 -14.94
N ASP A 213 1.76 -8.71 -16.27
CA ASP A 213 2.89 -8.24 -17.06
C ASP A 213 3.05 -6.71 -16.99
N GLU A 214 1.94 -5.98 -17.07
CA GLU A 214 1.95 -4.52 -16.94
C GLU A 214 2.35 -4.08 -15.53
N ILE A 215 1.86 -4.80 -14.49
CA ILE A 215 2.25 -4.52 -13.10
C ILE A 215 3.72 -4.87 -12.87
N THR A 216 4.20 -5.97 -13.48
CA THR A 216 5.62 -6.33 -13.42
C THR A 216 6.50 -5.27 -14.09
N ALA A 217 6.05 -4.67 -15.18
CA ALA A 217 6.78 -3.58 -15.82
C ALA A 217 6.94 -2.35 -14.91
N MET A 218 5.98 -2.07 -14.03
CA MET A 218 6.10 -0.99 -13.02
C MET A 218 7.17 -1.29 -11.95
N LEU A 219 7.59 -2.55 -11.82
CA LEU A 219 8.59 -3.01 -10.87
C LEU A 219 9.98 -3.16 -11.53
N ALA A 220 10.15 -2.64 -12.76
CA ALA A 220 11.43 -2.66 -13.45
C ALA A 220 12.50 -1.93 -12.62
N GLY A 221 13.70 -2.49 -12.55
CA GLY A 221 14.80 -1.97 -11.72
C GLY A 221 14.76 -2.41 -10.25
N TYR A 222 13.66 -3.01 -9.77
CA TYR A 222 13.54 -3.46 -8.39
C TYR A 222 13.80 -4.97 -8.25
N ARG A 223 14.66 -5.33 -7.29
CA ARG A 223 14.79 -6.72 -6.83
C ARG A 223 13.69 -7.00 -5.82
N LEU A 224 12.74 -7.85 -6.20
CA LEU A 224 11.58 -8.15 -5.36
C LEU A 224 11.97 -9.05 -4.18
N LEU A 225 11.38 -8.79 -3.02
CA LEU A 225 11.40 -9.72 -1.91
C LEU A 225 10.54 -10.96 -2.25
N ALA A 226 11.01 -12.13 -1.82
CA ALA A 226 10.18 -13.35 -1.95
C ALA A 226 8.81 -13.17 -1.27
N PRO A 227 7.75 -13.67 -1.86
CA PRO A 227 7.65 -14.50 -3.06
C PRO A 227 7.52 -13.72 -4.38
N GLY A 228 7.82 -12.43 -4.43
CA GLY A 228 7.66 -11.59 -5.60
C GLY A 228 6.26 -10.98 -5.72
N LEU A 229 5.75 -10.85 -6.94
CA LEU A 229 4.42 -10.31 -7.22
C LEU A 229 3.34 -11.36 -6.89
N ILE A 230 2.53 -11.10 -5.86
CA ILE A 230 1.58 -12.07 -5.30
C ILE A 230 0.30 -11.36 -4.83
N ALA A 231 -0.77 -12.10 -4.59
CA ALA A 231 -1.97 -11.56 -3.95
C ALA A 231 -1.64 -11.01 -2.53
N PRO A 232 -2.14 -9.80 -2.17
CA PRO A 232 -1.70 -9.08 -0.96
C PRO A 232 -1.82 -9.88 0.35
N HIS A 233 -2.88 -10.69 0.48
CA HIS A 233 -3.14 -11.49 1.69
C HIS A 233 -2.17 -12.66 1.89
N ARG A 234 -1.38 -12.99 0.85
CA ARG A 234 -0.39 -14.07 0.89
C ARG A 234 1.01 -13.58 1.25
N TRP A 235 1.20 -12.29 1.44
CA TRP A 235 2.48 -11.70 1.80
C TRP A 235 2.49 -11.19 3.27
N PRO A 236 3.54 -11.36 4.07
CA PRO A 236 4.70 -12.20 3.80
C PRO A 236 4.31 -13.67 3.74
N PRO A 237 5.06 -14.52 3.03
CA PRO A 237 4.82 -15.95 3.08
C PRO A 237 4.94 -16.40 4.54
N THR A 238 4.01 -17.21 4.99
CA THR A 238 4.14 -17.88 6.29
C THR A 238 5.48 -18.61 6.28
N PRO A 239 6.36 -18.45 7.29
CA PRO A 239 7.60 -19.19 7.35
C PRO A 239 7.28 -20.68 7.15
N SER A 240 7.86 -21.31 6.12
CA SER A 240 7.71 -22.75 5.97
C SER A 240 8.41 -23.37 7.19
N ARG A 241 7.77 -24.34 7.84
CA ARG A 241 8.32 -25.10 8.98
C ARG A 241 9.71 -25.74 8.72
N ALA A 242 10.33 -25.46 7.58
CA ALA A 242 11.65 -25.97 7.21
C ALA A 242 12.81 -25.17 7.82
N ASP A 243 12.58 -23.92 8.23
CA ASP A 243 13.67 -23.08 8.78
C ASP A 243 13.80 -23.16 10.32
N ASP A 244 12.88 -23.85 11.01
CA ASP A 244 12.93 -24.07 12.47
C ASP A 244 13.69 -25.34 12.87
N ARG A 245 14.53 -25.91 12.01
CA ARG A 245 15.41 -27.03 12.38
C ARG A 245 16.84 -26.54 12.63
N CYS A 246 17.02 -25.84 13.73
CA CYS A 246 18.29 -25.76 14.42
C CYS A 246 18.03 -25.39 15.87
N GLU A 247 17.98 -26.43 16.67
CA GLU A 247 18.40 -26.57 18.04
C GLU A 247 17.49 -27.60 18.74
N ILE A 248 17.89 -28.85 18.62
CA ILE A 248 17.45 -29.89 19.56
C ILE A 248 18.48 -29.81 20.70
N ASP A 249 18.07 -29.24 21.80
CA ASP A 249 18.74 -29.45 23.08
C ASP A 249 18.16 -30.73 23.70
N ASP A 250 18.98 -31.76 23.73
CA ASP A 250 18.70 -33.01 24.44
C ASP A 250 18.87 -32.76 25.95
N GLY A 251 17.78 -32.44 26.61
CA GLY A 251 17.70 -32.32 28.06
C GLY A 251 16.67 -33.28 28.64
N ASP A 252 17.12 -34.47 29.02
CA ASP A 252 16.41 -35.38 29.93
C ASP A 252 16.02 -34.70 31.22
N GLY A 253 14.74 -34.80 31.63
CA GLY A 253 14.28 -34.28 32.91
C GLY A 253 12.86 -34.74 33.25
N ASP A 254 12.80 -35.89 33.88
CA ASP A 254 11.66 -36.52 34.56
C ASP A 254 11.08 -35.62 35.65
N GLY A 255 9.72 -35.62 35.86
CA GLY A 255 9.18 -35.05 37.12
C GLY A 255 7.75 -34.47 37.05
N ASP A 256 6.82 -35.33 37.26
CA ASP A 256 5.64 -35.31 38.19
C ASP A 256 4.58 -34.20 38.20
N ARG A 257 3.35 -34.66 38.41
CA ARG A 257 1.99 -34.14 38.44
C ARG A 257 1.79 -33.01 39.46
N ASP A 258 0.87 -32.08 39.18
CA ASP A 258 -0.49 -31.95 39.77
C ASP A 258 -1.23 -30.66 39.39
N GLY A 259 -2.43 -30.83 38.98
CA GLY A 259 -3.68 -30.19 39.17
C GLY A 259 -3.81 -28.68 39.40
N ASP A 260 -4.35 -27.93 38.44
CA ASP A 260 -5.61 -27.20 38.67
C ASP A 260 -6.16 -26.62 37.37
N GLY A 261 -7.45 -26.74 37.18
CA GLY A 261 -8.13 -26.44 35.95
C GLY A 261 -8.35 -24.94 35.73
N ILE A 262 -7.56 -24.36 34.86
CA ILE A 262 -7.94 -23.13 34.16
C ILE A 262 -7.99 -23.45 32.66
N ARG A 263 -9.23 -23.50 32.12
CA ARG A 263 -9.44 -23.59 30.68
C ARG A 263 -8.78 -22.38 30.03
N ARG A 264 -7.58 -22.59 29.45
CA ARG A 264 -7.03 -21.65 28.49
C ARG A 264 -7.99 -21.62 27.30
N VAL A 265 -8.57 -20.46 27.08
CA VAL A 265 -9.26 -20.15 25.82
C VAL A 265 -8.23 -20.34 24.73
N SER A 266 -8.36 -21.44 24.01
CA SER A 266 -7.54 -21.72 22.83
C SER A 266 -7.67 -20.54 21.88
N ALA A 267 -6.55 -19.87 21.60
CA ALA A 267 -6.46 -18.93 20.52
C ALA A 267 -7.01 -19.64 19.26
N ILE A 268 -8.10 -19.11 18.73
CA ILE A 268 -8.70 -19.60 17.49
C ILE A 268 -7.61 -19.44 16.44
N ALA A 269 -7.00 -20.56 16.06
CA ALA A 269 -6.12 -20.60 14.91
C ALA A 269 -6.84 -19.96 13.72
N PRO A 270 -6.19 -19.11 12.92
CA PRO A 270 -6.82 -18.51 11.77
C PRO A 270 -7.32 -19.67 10.89
N ARG A 271 -8.65 -19.79 10.78
CA ARG A 271 -9.28 -20.74 9.88
C ARG A 271 -8.64 -20.54 8.51
N HIS A 272 -8.13 -21.58 7.88
CA HIS A 272 -7.70 -21.62 6.50
C HIS A 272 -8.70 -20.83 5.65
N ARG A 273 -8.38 -19.59 5.31
CA ARG A 273 -9.13 -18.85 4.31
C ARG A 273 -8.87 -19.58 3.01
N ALA A 274 -9.94 -20.16 2.48
CA ALA A 274 -9.93 -20.83 1.20
C ALA A 274 -9.21 -19.97 0.14
N ALA A 275 -8.53 -20.65 -0.76
CA ALA A 275 -7.60 -20.12 -1.77
C ALA A 275 -8.30 -19.26 -2.86
N TRP A 276 -8.96 -18.18 -2.45
CA TRP A 276 -9.51 -17.22 -3.39
C TRP A 276 -8.52 -16.06 -3.48
N ASP A 277 -7.84 -15.94 -4.60
CA ASP A 277 -7.02 -14.77 -4.85
C ASP A 277 -7.91 -13.52 -4.93
N LEU A 278 -7.51 -12.46 -4.26
CA LEU A 278 -8.17 -11.18 -4.36
C LEU A 278 -7.79 -10.53 -5.70
N SER A 279 -8.69 -9.72 -6.25
CA SER A 279 -8.41 -8.98 -7.51
C SER A 279 -7.36 -7.90 -7.34
N ALA A 280 -6.24 -8.24 -6.73
CA ALA A 280 -5.09 -7.37 -6.58
C ALA A 280 -3.79 -8.17 -6.54
N PHE A 281 -2.73 -7.53 -7.03
CA PHE A 281 -1.34 -7.93 -6.80
C PHE A 281 -0.65 -6.96 -5.86
N ALA A 282 0.38 -7.47 -5.18
CA ALA A 282 1.23 -6.73 -4.27
C ALA A 282 2.68 -7.19 -4.39
N ALA A 283 3.61 -6.27 -4.23
CA ALA A 283 5.04 -6.56 -4.19
C ALA A 283 5.78 -5.57 -3.30
N VAL A 284 6.90 -6.04 -2.73
CA VAL A 284 7.92 -5.19 -2.11
C VAL A 284 9.23 -5.44 -2.86
N GLY A 285 9.90 -4.39 -3.30
CA GLY A 285 11.15 -4.47 -4.02
C GLY A 285 12.14 -3.39 -3.62
N GLN A 286 13.42 -3.65 -3.80
CA GLN A 286 14.50 -2.70 -3.57
C GLN A 286 15.16 -2.32 -4.89
N LEU A 287 15.25 -1.01 -5.16
CA LEU A 287 15.86 -0.47 -6.35
C LEU A 287 17.35 -0.83 -6.42
N GLN A 288 17.76 -1.39 -7.56
CA GLN A 288 19.13 -1.84 -7.81
C GLN A 288 19.88 -0.82 -8.68
N SER A 289 21.20 -0.82 -8.59
CA SER A 289 22.03 -0.10 -9.55
C SER A 289 21.93 -0.73 -10.95
N GLU A 290 21.91 0.08 -12.00
CA GLU A 290 22.08 -0.41 -13.37
C GLU A 290 23.36 -1.23 -13.45
N GLY A 291 23.29 -2.52 -13.78
CA GLY A 291 24.48 -3.35 -14.01
C GLY A 291 24.43 -4.78 -13.45
N VAL A 292 23.40 -5.22 -12.73
CA VAL A 292 23.34 -6.58 -12.13
C VAL A 292 22.52 -7.59 -12.96
N TRP A 293 22.09 -7.26 -14.16
CA TRP A 293 21.46 -8.23 -15.07
C TRP A 293 22.48 -8.80 -16.07
N GLY A 294 23.58 -9.31 -15.55
CA GLY A 294 24.50 -10.21 -16.26
C GLY A 294 24.04 -11.64 -16.06
N GLY A 295 23.45 -12.24 -17.10
CA GLY A 295 22.78 -13.50 -17.18
C GLY A 295 23.35 -14.67 -16.38
N ARG A 296 22.44 -15.52 -15.93
CA ARG A 296 22.58 -16.99 -16.05
C ARG A 296 21.22 -17.61 -16.24
#